data_7938b1edf2a6e11bc692f744d8cbe909
#
_entry.id   7938b1edf2a6e11bc692f744d8cbe909
#
_cell.length_a   1.000
_cell.length_b   1.000
_cell.length_c   1.000
_cell.angle_alpha   90.00
_cell.angle_beta   90.00
_cell.angle_gamma   90.00
#
_symmetry.space_group_name_H-M   'P 1'
#
loop_
_entity.id
_entity.type
_entity.pdbx_description
1 polymer ?
#
loop_
_entity_poly.entity_id
_entity_poly.type
_entity_poly.pdbx_seq_one_letter_code
_entity_poly.pdbx_strand_id
1 'polypeptide(L)'
;MRRIFIIAFTGVLALGFACAALGGDGVRRGKLNAKQAETLAAELWNRKKAALKAEYGRMWNNRTMELNNLRMPFWYAVYGEKPSSGRSLYISLHGGGNVPAEVNDQQWENQKGLYRPAEGVYMVPRSAVNDWNMWLRPHIDTLFEMIIRMAVVMEDVDPDKVYLMGYSAGGDGVYRMAPRLADHWAAASMMAGHPGESSPVNLRNIGYMIWMGGKDRAYNRNTLAAEYGRWMDDLQRVDPEGYVHETHILPECGHWMNRADTAAVSWMSRFRRNPYPDHIVWRQ
;
A
#
# COMPACT_ATOMS: atom_id res chain seq x y z
N MET A 1 22.37 16.81 -17.57
CA MET A 1 21.09 16.76 -18.30
C MET A 1 20.79 15.31 -18.65
N ARG A 2 19.99 14.62 -17.84
CA ARG A 2 19.52 13.24 -18.09
C ARG A 2 18.12 13.35 -18.69
N ARG A 3 17.94 12.73 -19.86
CA ARG A 3 16.70 12.78 -20.65
C ARG A 3 15.57 12.02 -19.92
N ILE A 4 14.45 12.71 -19.72
CA ILE A 4 13.19 12.11 -19.30
C ILE A 4 12.57 11.48 -20.55
N PHE A 5 12.35 10.15 -20.54
CA PHE A 5 11.60 9.48 -21.59
C PHE A 5 10.12 9.46 -21.20
N ILE A 6 9.31 10.23 -21.93
CA ILE A 6 7.86 10.11 -21.89
C ILE A 6 7.49 9.05 -22.92
N ILE A 7 6.96 7.92 -22.48
CA ILE A 7 6.40 6.89 -23.36
C ILE A 7 4.89 7.03 -23.32
N ALA A 8 4.33 7.62 -24.37
CA ALA A 8 2.90 7.58 -24.63
C ALA A 8 2.57 6.23 -25.30
N PHE A 9 1.84 5.36 -24.62
CA PHE A 9 1.34 4.11 -25.17
C PHE A 9 -0.13 4.28 -25.56
N THR A 10 -0.40 4.58 -26.83
CA THR A 10 -1.67 4.29 -27.47
C THR A 10 -1.56 2.89 -28.11
N GLY A 11 -1.93 1.87 -27.37
CA GLY A 11 -1.89 0.52 -27.85
C GLY A 11 -3.11 -0.28 -27.38
N VAL A 12 -4.00 -0.58 -28.31
CA VAL A 12 -5.02 -1.62 -28.11
C VAL A 12 -4.29 -2.93 -27.89
N LEU A 13 -4.21 -3.40 -26.62
CA LEU A 13 -3.62 -4.70 -26.30
C LEU A 13 -4.64 -5.79 -26.63
N ALA A 14 -4.44 -6.46 -27.77
CA ALA A 14 -5.02 -7.76 -28.04
C ALA A 14 -4.31 -8.77 -27.12
N LEU A 15 -4.92 -9.07 -25.97
CA LEU A 15 -4.47 -10.13 -25.05
C LEU A 15 -4.68 -11.49 -25.72
N GLY A 16 -3.62 -12.00 -26.34
CA GLY A 16 -3.51 -13.41 -26.72
C GLY A 16 -3.19 -14.25 -25.48
N PHE A 17 -4.20 -14.80 -24.81
CA PHE A 17 -4.01 -15.81 -23.79
C PHE A 17 -3.70 -17.17 -24.44
N ALA A 18 -2.46 -17.66 -24.27
CA ALA A 18 -2.15 -19.07 -24.45
C ALA A 18 -2.73 -19.85 -23.26
N CYS A 19 -3.91 -20.44 -23.41
CA CYS A 19 -4.46 -21.40 -22.47
C CYS A 19 -3.75 -22.74 -22.65
N ALA A 20 -2.88 -23.14 -21.72
CA ALA A 20 -2.41 -24.51 -21.61
C ALA A 20 -3.57 -25.42 -21.20
N ALA A 21 -3.79 -26.47 -21.97
CA ALA A 21 -4.90 -27.37 -21.90
C ALA A 21 -4.95 -28.18 -20.60
N LEU A 22 -6.12 -28.15 -19.93
CA LEU A 22 -6.60 -29.25 -19.11
C LEU A 22 -7.79 -29.86 -19.86
N GLY A 23 -7.61 -31.10 -20.25
CA GLY A 23 -8.56 -32.15 -20.72
C GLY A 23 -9.83 -31.73 -21.43
N GLY A 24 -9.89 -32.00 -22.77
CA GLY A 24 -11.06 -32.39 -23.53
C GLY A 24 -12.26 -31.46 -23.53
N ASP A 25 -12.29 -30.48 -24.45
CA ASP A 25 -13.36 -30.17 -25.37
C ASP A 25 -12.94 -28.92 -26.17
N GLY A 26 -13.13 -28.96 -27.47
CA GLY A 26 -12.55 -28.03 -28.42
C GLY A 26 -12.70 -26.56 -28.06
N VAL A 27 -11.56 -25.88 -27.94
CA VAL A 27 -11.50 -24.42 -27.78
C VAL A 27 -12.18 -23.75 -28.97
N ARG A 28 -13.41 -23.31 -28.79
CA ARG A 28 -14.11 -22.47 -29.78
C ARG A 28 -13.34 -21.13 -29.85
N ARG A 29 -12.55 -20.96 -30.90
CA ARG A 29 -11.95 -19.66 -31.27
C ARG A 29 -13.05 -18.72 -31.80
N GLY A 30 -13.88 -18.17 -30.89
CA GLY A 30 -14.90 -17.18 -31.22
C GLY A 30 -14.60 -15.87 -30.50
N LYS A 31 -14.92 -14.73 -31.12
CA LYS A 31 -14.92 -13.45 -30.43
C LYS A 31 -15.98 -13.45 -29.35
N LEU A 32 -15.62 -13.16 -28.11
CA LEU A 32 -16.56 -12.98 -27.03
C LEU A 32 -17.28 -11.63 -27.19
N ASN A 33 -18.60 -11.61 -26.98
CA ASN A 33 -19.27 -10.32 -26.72
C ASN A 33 -19.06 -9.86 -25.28
N ALA A 34 -19.41 -8.62 -24.96
CA ALA A 34 -19.18 -8.03 -23.65
C ALA A 34 -19.75 -8.89 -22.51
N LYS A 35 -21.00 -9.36 -22.64
CA LYS A 35 -21.67 -10.19 -21.63
C LYS A 35 -20.96 -11.54 -21.42
N GLN A 36 -20.50 -12.17 -22.49
CA GLN A 36 -19.74 -13.43 -22.42
C GLN A 36 -18.37 -13.19 -21.74
N ALA A 37 -17.70 -12.06 -22.04
CA ALA A 37 -16.45 -11.69 -21.40
C ALA A 37 -16.62 -11.46 -19.90
N GLU A 38 -17.67 -10.74 -19.49
CA GLU A 38 -18.00 -10.51 -18.07
C GLU A 38 -18.29 -11.83 -17.33
N THR A 39 -19.10 -12.72 -17.93
CA THR A 39 -19.41 -14.02 -17.34
C THR A 39 -18.15 -14.85 -17.14
N LEU A 40 -17.31 -14.93 -18.18
CA LEU A 40 -16.05 -15.67 -18.12
C LEU A 40 -15.09 -15.08 -17.09
N ALA A 41 -14.97 -13.75 -17.02
CA ALA A 41 -14.15 -13.08 -16.02
C ALA A 41 -14.61 -13.40 -14.59
N ALA A 42 -15.92 -13.38 -14.35
CA ALA A 42 -16.50 -13.74 -13.05
C ALA A 42 -16.23 -15.23 -12.69
N GLU A 43 -16.37 -16.15 -13.64
CA GLU A 43 -16.05 -17.57 -13.42
C GLU A 43 -14.57 -17.78 -13.11
N LEU A 44 -13.67 -17.16 -13.89
CA LEU A 44 -12.23 -17.23 -13.67
C LEU A 44 -11.84 -16.65 -12.32
N TRP A 45 -12.45 -15.52 -11.95
CA TRP A 45 -12.24 -14.91 -10.64
C TRP A 45 -12.69 -15.83 -9.51
N ASN A 46 -13.87 -16.44 -9.59
CA ASN A 46 -14.37 -17.35 -8.57
C ASN A 46 -13.45 -18.56 -8.38
N ARG A 47 -12.95 -19.15 -9.47
CA ARG A 47 -11.97 -20.25 -9.42
C ARG A 47 -10.67 -19.78 -8.77
N LYS A 48 -10.14 -18.61 -9.18
CA LYS A 48 -8.92 -18.05 -8.61
C LYS A 48 -9.07 -17.73 -7.13
N LYS A 49 -10.22 -17.13 -6.74
CA LYS A 49 -10.55 -16.82 -5.34
C LYS A 49 -10.58 -18.09 -4.48
N ALA A 50 -11.18 -19.18 -4.97
CA ALA A 50 -11.19 -20.45 -4.26
C ALA A 50 -9.78 -21.03 -4.09
N ALA A 51 -8.96 -21.00 -5.12
CA ALA A 51 -7.57 -21.47 -5.07
C ALA A 51 -6.73 -20.65 -4.07
N LEU A 52 -6.84 -19.32 -4.10
CA LEU A 52 -6.14 -18.43 -3.18
C LEU A 52 -6.62 -18.62 -1.72
N LYS A 53 -7.91 -18.88 -1.49
CA LYS A 53 -8.43 -19.20 -0.16
C LYS A 53 -7.84 -20.50 0.38
N ALA A 54 -7.67 -21.51 -0.47
CA ALA A 54 -7.04 -22.77 -0.07
C ALA A 54 -5.54 -22.56 0.22
N GLU A 55 -4.84 -21.79 -0.61
CA GLU A 55 -3.41 -21.49 -0.47
C GLU A 55 -3.12 -20.70 0.82
N TYR A 56 -3.87 -19.64 1.07
CA TYR A 56 -3.60 -18.70 2.15
C TYR A 56 -4.37 -18.96 3.45
N GLY A 57 -5.35 -19.87 3.45
CA GLY A 57 -6.25 -20.08 4.59
C GLY A 57 -5.53 -20.38 5.89
N ARG A 58 -4.49 -21.22 5.85
CA ARG A 58 -3.68 -21.53 7.04
C ARG A 58 -2.96 -20.29 7.59
N MET A 59 -2.31 -19.50 6.73
CA MET A 59 -1.60 -18.29 7.15
C MET A 59 -2.57 -17.24 7.70
N TRP A 60 -3.74 -17.09 7.08
CA TRP A 60 -4.77 -16.17 7.56
C TRP A 60 -5.31 -16.56 8.94
N ASN A 61 -5.65 -17.83 9.14
CA ASN A 61 -6.17 -18.34 10.42
C ASN A 61 -5.13 -18.23 11.54
N ASN A 62 -3.86 -18.51 11.22
CA ASN A 62 -2.75 -18.42 12.16
C ASN A 62 -2.25 -16.98 12.37
N ARG A 63 -2.81 -15.99 11.65
CA ARG A 63 -2.36 -14.58 11.72
C ARG A 63 -0.86 -14.42 11.48
N THR A 64 -0.28 -15.23 10.59
CA THR A 64 1.16 -15.21 10.32
C THR A 64 1.40 -15.54 8.85
N MET A 65 2.05 -14.63 8.14
CA MET A 65 2.58 -14.92 6.82
C MET A 65 3.92 -15.63 6.91
N GLU A 66 4.13 -16.56 6.03
CA GLU A 66 5.35 -17.35 5.93
C GLU A 66 5.92 -17.22 4.52
N LEU A 67 7.17 -16.79 4.42
CA LEU A 67 7.91 -16.67 3.18
C LEU A 67 9.33 -17.19 3.39
N ASN A 68 9.64 -18.33 2.81
CA ASN A 68 10.88 -19.05 3.08
C ASN A 68 11.06 -19.30 4.60
N ASN A 69 12.14 -18.78 5.20
CA ASN A 69 12.41 -18.90 6.64
C ASN A 69 11.91 -17.69 7.44
N LEU A 70 11.19 -16.76 6.81
CA LEU A 70 10.67 -15.57 7.47
C LEU A 70 9.23 -15.79 7.90
N ARG A 71 8.91 -15.25 9.07
CA ARG A 71 7.56 -15.23 9.62
C ARG A 71 7.19 -13.79 9.94
N MET A 72 6.07 -13.32 9.40
CA MET A 72 5.53 -12.00 9.65
C MET A 72 4.13 -12.14 10.26
N PRO A 73 4.01 -12.09 11.59
CA PRO A 73 2.71 -12.03 12.25
C PRO A 73 1.93 -10.78 11.84
N PHE A 74 0.62 -10.87 11.85
CA PHE A 74 -0.24 -9.70 11.63
C PHE A 74 -1.46 -9.76 12.54
N TRP A 75 -1.93 -8.59 12.90
CA TRP A 75 -3.21 -8.40 13.56
C TRP A 75 -4.12 -7.59 12.66
N TYR A 76 -5.43 -7.80 12.71
CA TYR A 76 -6.38 -6.93 12.06
C TYR A 76 -7.70 -6.82 12.84
N ALA A 77 -8.41 -5.72 12.60
CA ALA A 77 -9.79 -5.51 12.99
C ALA A 77 -10.61 -5.05 11.79
N VAL A 78 -11.89 -5.41 11.78
CA VAL A 78 -12.84 -5.00 10.75
C VAL A 78 -13.79 -3.97 11.36
N TYR A 79 -13.96 -2.85 10.69
CA TYR A 79 -14.81 -1.74 11.11
C TYR A 79 -15.92 -1.49 10.10
N GLY A 80 -17.03 -0.98 10.58
CA GLY A 80 -18.16 -0.53 9.76
C GLY A 80 -18.81 -1.62 8.91
N GLU A 81 -19.82 -1.22 8.17
CA GLU A 81 -20.49 -2.11 7.23
C GLU A 81 -19.69 -2.27 5.93
N LYS A 82 -19.82 -3.44 5.30
CA LYS A 82 -19.14 -3.71 4.04
C LYS A 82 -19.85 -3.00 2.89
N PRO A 83 -19.15 -2.09 2.17
CA PRO A 83 -19.70 -1.51 0.94
C PRO A 83 -19.93 -2.58 -0.14
N SER A 84 -20.86 -2.32 -1.06
CA SER A 84 -21.16 -3.22 -2.18
C SER A 84 -19.94 -3.50 -3.09
N SER A 85 -19.02 -2.53 -3.19
CA SER A 85 -17.77 -2.66 -3.95
C SER A 85 -16.67 -3.46 -3.24
N GLY A 86 -16.87 -3.82 -1.98
CA GLY A 86 -15.84 -4.42 -1.12
C GLY A 86 -15.31 -3.45 -0.06
N ARG A 87 -14.60 -3.99 0.93
CA ARG A 87 -14.02 -3.24 2.04
C ARG A 87 -12.77 -2.48 1.63
N SER A 88 -12.48 -1.40 2.32
CA SER A 88 -11.16 -0.76 2.30
C SER A 88 -10.13 -1.60 3.09
N LEU A 89 -8.85 -1.52 2.73
CA LEU A 89 -7.73 -2.10 3.48
C LEU A 89 -6.76 -1.00 3.88
N TYR A 90 -6.51 -0.85 5.17
CA TYR A 90 -5.51 0.06 5.73
C TYR A 90 -4.38 -0.77 6.34
N ILE A 91 -3.21 -0.79 5.69
CA ILE A 91 -2.02 -1.46 6.19
C ILE A 91 -1.19 -0.45 6.95
N SER A 92 -0.99 -0.69 8.26
CA SER A 92 -0.37 0.25 9.18
C SER A 92 0.92 -0.31 9.77
N LEU A 93 2.05 0.32 9.45
CA LEU A 93 3.39 -0.11 9.81
C LEU A 93 3.78 0.44 11.18
N HIS A 94 4.22 -0.45 12.10
CA HIS A 94 4.69 -0.05 13.42
C HIS A 94 6.08 0.59 13.39
N GLY A 95 6.37 1.40 14.39
CA GLY A 95 7.68 1.98 14.64
C GLY A 95 8.69 0.99 15.24
N GLY A 96 9.83 1.48 15.69
CA GLY A 96 10.91 0.68 16.26
C GLY A 96 12.09 0.54 15.31
N GLY A 97 12.57 -0.69 15.15
CA GLY A 97 13.76 -0.99 14.36
C GLY A 97 15.07 -0.77 15.14
N ASN A 98 16.04 -1.67 14.92
CA ASN A 98 17.34 -1.68 15.62
C ASN A 98 17.23 -1.65 17.15
N VAL A 99 16.22 -2.29 17.68
CA VAL A 99 15.94 -2.43 19.12
C VAL A 99 15.63 -3.90 19.42
N PRO A 100 15.69 -4.35 20.70
CA PRO A 100 15.29 -5.69 21.07
C PRO A 100 13.90 -6.06 20.58
N ALA A 101 13.66 -7.36 20.38
CA ALA A 101 12.39 -7.87 19.84
C ALA A 101 11.19 -7.40 20.67
N GLU A 102 11.33 -7.41 22.00
CA GLU A 102 10.29 -7.01 22.96
C GLU A 102 9.87 -5.55 22.77
N VAL A 103 10.81 -4.66 22.42
CA VAL A 103 10.52 -3.26 22.14
C VAL A 103 9.76 -3.14 20.83
N ASN A 104 10.16 -3.89 19.79
CA ASN A 104 9.43 -3.93 18.51
C ASN A 104 8.03 -4.52 18.69
N ASP A 105 7.88 -5.53 19.53
CA ASP A 105 6.58 -6.13 19.86
C ASP A 105 5.68 -5.11 20.56
N GLN A 106 6.23 -4.33 21.50
CA GLN A 106 5.48 -3.23 22.14
C GLN A 106 5.06 -2.15 21.13
N GLN A 107 5.94 -1.79 20.17
CA GLN A 107 5.57 -0.86 19.10
C GLN A 107 4.47 -1.41 18.21
N TRP A 108 4.49 -2.70 17.92
CA TRP A 108 3.42 -3.38 17.20
C TRP A 108 2.09 -3.35 17.98
N GLU A 109 2.13 -3.64 19.29
CA GLU A 109 0.94 -3.54 20.15
C GLU A 109 0.37 -2.10 20.17
N ASN A 110 1.23 -1.09 20.29
CA ASN A 110 0.83 0.31 20.24
C ASN A 110 0.13 0.65 18.91
N GLN A 111 0.69 0.17 17.78
CA GLN A 111 0.17 0.46 16.45
C GLN A 111 -1.24 -0.06 16.23
N LYS A 112 -1.61 -1.20 16.86
CA LYS A 112 -2.96 -1.77 16.76
C LYS A 112 -4.06 -0.82 17.24
N GLY A 113 -3.74 0.04 18.22
CA GLY A 113 -4.67 1.00 18.82
C GLY A 113 -4.61 2.42 18.26
N LEU A 114 -3.71 2.72 17.32
CA LEU A 114 -3.50 4.11 16.88
C LEU A 114 -4.63 4.64 16.02
N TYR A 115 -5.14 3.83 15.10
CA TYR A 115 -6.10 4.30 14.10
C TYR A 115 -7.35 3.43 14.06
N ARG A 116 -8.47 4.06 13.76
CA ARG A 116 -9.76 3.39 13.65
C ARG A 116 -10.51 3.96 12.45
N PRO A 117 -10.46 3.33 11.27
CA PRO A 117 -11.24 3.77 10.13
C PRO A 117 -12.75 3.62 10.39
N ALA A 118 -13.56 4.45 9.72
CA ALA A 118 -15.01 4.35 9.79
C ALA A 118 -15.52 3.06 9.13
N GLU A 119 -14.81 2.57 8.10
CA GLU A 119 -15.09 1.34 7.36
C GLU A 119 -13.79 0.69 6.94
N GLY A 120 -13.77 -0.64 6.86
CA GLY A 120 -12.67 -1.42 6.27
C GLY A 120 -11.93 -2.32 7.23
N VAL A 121 -10.90 -2.94 6.69
CA VAL A 121 -9.94 -3.80 7.41
C VAL A 121 -8.75 -2.93 7.81
N TYR A 122 -8.54 -2.72 9.09
CA TYR A 122 -7.33 -2.12 9.64
C TYR A 122 -6.36 -3.24 10.02
N MET A 123 -5.24 -3.33 9.33
CA MET A 123 -4.26 -4.41 9.47
C MET A 123 -2.90 -3.88 9.89
N VAL A 124 -2.33 -4.51 10.90
CA VAL A 124 -1.02 -4.15 11.46
C VAL A 124 -0.10 -5.37 11.39
N PRO A 125 0.80 -5.44 10.40
CA PRO A 125 1.83 -6.47 10.37
C PRO A 125 2.91 -6.18 11.42
N ARG A 126 3.49 -7.25 11.99
CA ARG A 126 4.72 -7.22 12.78
C ARG A 126 5.88 -7.54 11.84
N SER A 127 6.82 -6.62 11.66
CA SER A 127 7.96 -6.90 10.77
C SER A 127 8.63 -8.25 11.11
N ALA A 128 9.01 -8.98 10.07
CA ALA A 128 9.66 -10.28 10.22
C ALA A 128 11.08 -10.19 10.85
N VAL A 129 11.66 -9.00 10.91
CA VAL A 129 13.01 -8.71 11.45
C VAL A 129 12.96 -7.50 12.38
N ASN A 130 14.05 -7.29 13.15
CA ASN A 130 14.14 -6.20 14.11
C ASN A 130 15.17 -5.11 13.73
N ASP A 131 15.71 -5.18 12.53
CA ASP A 131 16.72 -4.25 12.04
C ASP A 131 16.16 -2.83 11.84
N TRP A 132 17.04 -1.82 11.76
CA TRP A 132 16.65 -0.44 11.48
C TRP A 132 15.88 -0.29 10.15
N ASN A 133 16.22 -1.13 9.16
CA ASN A 133 15.61 -1.15 7.83
C ASN A 133 14.53 -2.25 7.66
N MET A 134 13.87 -2.62 8.76
CA MET A 134 12.92 -3.74 8.80
C MET A 134 11.78 -3.68 7.78
N TRP A 135 11.39 -2.47 7.35
CA TRP A 135 10.39 -2.24 6.31
C TRP A 135 10.97 -2.00 4.91
N LEU A 136 12.30 -2.03 4.77
CA LEU A 136 13.00 -1.71 3.52
C LEU A 136 13.64 -2.94 2.87
N ARG A 137 13.53 -4.11 3.52
CA ARG A 137 14.12 -5.37 3.06
C ARG A 137 13.40 -5.90 1.81
N PRO A 138 14.09 -6.61 0.89
CA PRO A 138 13.51 -7.10 -0.36
C PRO A 138 12.28 -8.01 -0.19
N HIS A 139 12.22 -8.79 0.90
CA HIS A 139 11.10 -9.68 1.18
C HIS A 139 9.78 -8.95 1.49
N ILE A 140 9.86 -7.68 1.84
CA ILE A 140 8.69 -6.87 2.19
C ILE A 140 7.73 -6.76 1.01
N ASP A 141 8.21 -6.56 -0.21
CA ASP A 141 7.37 -6.42 -1.39
C ASP A 141 6.49 -7.66 -1.60
N THR A 142 7.10 -8.84 -1.55
CA THR A 142 6.38 -10.12 -1.68
C THR A 142 5.37 -10.33 -0.54
N LEU A 143 5.76 -10.03 0.71
CA LEU A 143 4.86 -10.17 1.86
C LEU A 143 3.67 -9.22 1.76
N PHE A 144 3.86 -8.01 1.24
CA PHE A 144 2.76 -7.05 1.07
C PHE A 144 1.84 -7.40 -0.09
N GLU A 145 2.35 -7.93 -1.20
CA GLU A 145 1.50 -8.55 -2.21
C GLU A 145 0.65 -9.69 -1.63
N MET A 146 1.25 -10.54 -0.78
CA MET A 146 0.52 -11.61 -0.10
C MET A 146 -0.56 -11.07 0.82
N ILE A 147 -0.27 -10.04 1.66
CA ILE A 147 -1.26 -9.39 2.53
C ILE A 147 -2.46 -8.92 1.73
N ILE A 148 -2.22 -8.18 0.64
CA ILE A 148 -3.30 -7.63 -0.19
C ILE A 148 -4.14 -8.77 -0.78
N ARG A 149 -3.50 -9.78 -1.38
CA ARG A 149 -4.20 -10.95 -1.95
C ARG A 149 -5.04 -11.70 -0.90
N MET A 150 -4.47 -11.90 0.30
CA MET A 150 -5.17 -12.54 1.41
C MET A 150 -6.39 -11.73 1.85
N ALA A 151 -6.23 -10.41 2.06
CA ALA A 151 -7.33 -9.54 2.47
C ALA A 151 -8.45 -9.48 1.41
N VAL A 152 -8.10 -9.43 0.12
CA VAL A 152 -9.06 -9.46 -0.99
C VAL A 152 -9.91 -10.73 -0.98
N VAL A 153 -9.30 -11.89 -0.75
CA VAL A 153 -10.06 -13.16 -0.82
C VAL A 153 -10.72 -13.55 0.49
N MET A 154 -10.18 -13.13 1.65
CA MET A 154 -10.69 -13.51 2.98
C MET A 154 -11.72 -12.52 3.53
N GLU A 155 -11.51 -11.22 3.32
CA GLU A 155 -12.36 -10.15 3.88
C GLU A 155 -13.14 -9.36 2.81
N ASP A 156 -13.13 -9.83 1.55
CA ASP A 156 -13.77 -9.15 0.41
C ASP A 156 -13.29 -7.69 0.26
N VAL A 157 -11.98 -7.47 0.39
CA VAL A 157 -11.36 -6.17 0.16
C VAL A 157 -11.46 -5.80 -1.33
N ASP A 158 -11.80 -4.56 -1.60
CA ASP A 158 -11.70 -3.96 -2.92
C ASP A 158 -10.21 -3.66 -3.23
N PRO A 159 -9.59 -4.29 -4.23
CA PRO A 159 -8.16 -4.11 -4.51
C PRO A 159 -7.79 -2.68 -4.92
N ASP A 160 -8.79 -1.84 -5.24
CA ASP A 160 -8.57 -0.44 -5.57
C ASP A 160 -8.76 0.51 -4.36
N LYS A 161 -9.00 -0.05 -3.17
CA LYS A 161 -9.11 0.70 -1.91
C LYS A 161 -8.10 0.19 -0.88
N VAL A 162 -6.85 0.11 -1.29
CA VAL A 162 -5.73 -0.31 -0.43
C VAL A 162 -4.89 0.91 -0.07
N TYR A 163 -4.70 1.13 1.22
CA TYR A 163 -4.01 2.28 1.78
C TYR A 163 -2.82 1.84 2.62
N LEU A 164 -1.71 2.55 2.47
CA LEU A 164 -0.49 2.31 3.24
C LEU A 164 -0.27 3.46 4.22
N MET A 165 0.00 3.15 5.48
CA MET A 165 0.35 4.14 6.50
C MET A 165 1.38 3.60 7.47
N GLY A 166 2.07 4.48 8.19
CA GLY A 166 3.08 4.02 9.15
C GLY A 166 3.70 5.15 9.95
N TYR A 167 4.11 4.82 11.18
CA TYR A 167 4.65 5.75 12.15
C TYR A 167 6.11 5.46 12.46
N SER A 168 6.97 6.48 12.56
CA SER A 168 8.40 6.35 12.90
C SER A 168 9.11 5.46 11.85
N ALA A 169 9.76 4.37 12.25
CA ALA A 169 10.32 3.42 11.28
C ALA A 169 9.26 2.85 10.31
N GLY A 170 7.99 2.77 10.71
CA GLY A 170 6.89 2.49 9.79
C GLY A 170 6.69 3.60 8.77
N GLY A 171 6.90 4.87 9.16
CA GLY A 171 6.92 6.00 8.25
C GLY A 171 8.08 5.96 7.25
N ASP A 172 9.28 5.50 7.68
CA ASP A 172 10.41 5.22 6.77
C ASP A 172 9.99 4.18 5.72
N GLY A 173 9.26 3.13 6.17
CA GLY A 173 8.67 2.13 5.29
C GLY A 173 7.73 2.72 4.25
N VAL A 174 6.82 3.63 4.67
CA VAL A 174 5.89 4.30 3.75
C VAL A 174 6.63 5.12 2.71
N TYR A 175 7.63 5.92 3.10
CA TYR A 175 8.43 6.68 2.14
C TYR A 175 9.06 5.83 1.05
N ARG A 176 9.42 4.59 1.37
CA ARG A 176 10.06 3.66 0.41
C ARG A 176 9.06 2.83 -0.37
N MET A 177 8.06 2.29 0.30
CA MET A 177 7.10 1.38 -0.32
C MET A 177 6.07 2.10 -1.18
N ALA A 178 5.63 3.30 -0.79
CA ALA A 178 4.63 4.02 -1.56
C ALA A 178 5.10 4.30 -3.00
N PRO A 179 6.28 4.87 -3.26
CA PRO A 179 6.74 5.09 -4.63
C PRO A 179 7.22 3.81 -5.33
N ARG A 180 7.70 2.78 -4.59
CA ARG A 180 8.20 1.54 -5.18
C ARG A 180 7.08 0.61 -5.66
N LEU A 181 5.97 0.58 -4.95
CA LEU A 181 4.79 -0.23 -5.23
C LEU A 181 3.57 0.67 -5.52
N ALA A 182 3.79 1.78 -6.24
CA ALA A 182 2.78 2.82 -6.46
C ALA A 182 1.50 2.29 -7.16
N ASP A 183 1.62 1.20 -7.89
CA ASP A 183 0.50 0.51 -8.55
C ASP A 183 -0.37 -0.32 -7.60
N HIS A 184 -0.01 -0.44 -6.32
CA HIS A 184 -0.77 -1.19 -5.31
C HIS A 184 -1.67 -0.30 -4.45
N TRP A 185 -1.37 1.01 -4.37
CA TRP A 185 -1.98 1.91 -3.39
C TRP A 185 -2.99 2.86 -4.03
N ALA A 186 -4.12 3.09 -3.35
CA ALA A 186 -5.01 4.20 -3.63
C ALA A 186 -4.47 5.50 -3.01
N ALA A 187 -3.94 5.41 -1.80
CA ALA A 187 -3.24 6.50 -1.13
C ALA A 187 -2.26 5.96 -0.09
N ALA A 188 -1.32 6.81 0.35
CA ALA A 188 -0.42 6.51 1.45
C ALA A 188 -0.24 7.71 2.37
N SER A 189 0.04 7.44 3.65
CA SER A 189 0.34 8.49 4.63
C SER A 189 1.54 8.13 5.49
N MET A 190 2.57 8.97 5.41
CA MET A 190 3.77 8.88 6.23
C MET A 190 3.60 9.70 7.50
N MET A 191 3.90 9.09 8.66
CA MET A 191 3.90 9.76 9.97
C MET A 191 5.26 9.64 10.65
N ALA A 192 5.88 10.78 10.95
CA ALA A 192 7.15 10.89 11.70
C ALA A 192 8.30 10.02 11.17
N GLY A 193 8.35 9.74 9.86
CA GLY A 193 9.36 8.92 9.21
C GLY A 193 10.50 9.73 8.61
N HIS A 194 11.51 9.00 8.10
CA HIS A 194 12.67 9.54 7.41
C HIS A 194 12.68 9.07 5.94
N PRO A 195 12.79 9.96 4.95
CA PRO A 195 12.70 9.59 3.54
C PRO A 195 13.88 8.76 3.03
N GLY A 196 15.05 8.84 3.67
CA GLY A 196 16.28 8.26 3.13
C GLY A 196 16.56 8.81 1.73
N GLU A 197 16.74 7.90 0.79
CA GLU A 197 16.97 8.22 -0.63
C GLU A 197 15.71 8.07 -1.49
N SER A 198 14.51 8.04 -0.88
CA SER A 198 13.28 7.89 -1.64
C SER A 198 12.96 9.14 -2.45
N SER A 199 12.29 8.94 -3.58
CA SER A 199 11.86 10.00 -4.48
C SER A 199 10.33 9.95 -4.66
N PRO A 200 9.63 11.11 -4.64
CA PRO A 200 8.19 11.16 -4.86
C PRO A 200 7.77 10.99 -6.32
N VAL A 201 8.71 10.89 -7.25
CA VAL A 201 8.42 10.92 -8.70
C VAL A 201 7.42 9.84 -9.14
N ASN A 202 7.42 8.66 -8.49
CA ASN A 202 6.49 7.58 -8.82
C ASN A 202 5.12 7.72 -8.13
N LEU A 203 4.90 8.78 -7.33
CA LEU A 203 3.64 8.99 -6.59
C LEU A 203 2.56 9.70 -7.41
N ARG A 204 2.77 9.88 -8.72
CA ARG A 204 1.87 10.65 -9.58
C ARG A 204 0.38 10.29 -9.44
N ASN A 205 0.09 9.00 -9.35
CA ASN A 205 -1.27 8.46 -9.44
C ASN A 205 -1.88 8.04 -8.09
N ILE A 206 -1.23 8.36 -6.97
CA ILE A 206 -1.73 8.04 -5.63
C ILE A 206 -1.82 9.30 -4.77
N GLY A 207 -2.79 9.34 -3.85
CA GLY A 207 -2.80 10.38 -2.82
C GLY A 207 -1.66 10.16 -1.83
N TYR A 208 -0.91 11.21 -1.46
CA TYR A 208 0.18 11.10 -0.51
C TYR A 208 0.11 12.16 0.58
N MET A 209 0.15 11.73 1.85
CA MET A 209 0.08 12.66 2.97
C MET A 209 1.28 12.54 3.88
N ILE A 210 1.81 13.66 4.30
CA ILE A 210 2.98 13.78 5.19
C ILE A 210 2.52 14.38 6.52
N TRP A 211 2.79 13.67 7.62
CA TRP A 211 2.63 14.17 8.99
C TRP A 211 3.96 14.17 9.72
N MET A 212 4.35 15.33 10.25
CA MET A 212 5.63 15.47 10.94
C MET A 212 5.57 16.48 12.07
N GLY A 213 6.19 16.16 13.20
CA GLY A 213 6.41 17.12 14.26
C GLY A 213 7.50 18.13 13.90
N GLY A 214 7.24 19.43 14.00
CA GLY A 214 8.20 20.49 13.70
C GLY A 214 9.43 20.49 14.63
N LYS A 215 9.30 19.89 15.83
CA LYS A 215 10.39 19.69 16.79
C LYS A 215 11.05 18.30 16.71
N ASP A 216 10.64 17.42 15.78
CA ASP A 216 11.29 16.13 15.55
C ASP A 216 12.60 16.30 14.77
N ARG A 217 13.63 16.70 15.48
CA ARG A 217 14.95 17.01 14.91
C ARG A 217 15.87 15.80 14.76
N ALA A 218 15.50 14.66 15.34
CA ALA A 218 16.27 13.44 15.20
C ALA A 218 16.40 13.06 13.72
N TYR A 219 17.62 12.84 13.27
CA TYR A 219 17.94 12.54 11.86
C TYR A 219 17.43 13.61 10.86
N ASN A 220 17.23 14.86 11.31
CA ASN A 220 16.65 15.94 10.49
C ASN A 220 15.25 15.65 9.90
N ARG A 221 14.46 14.78 10.52
CA ARG A 221 13.16 14.35 10.00
C ARG A 221 12.23 15.51 9.65
N ASN A 222 12.14 16.51 10.55
CA ASN A 222 11.29 17.69 10.33
C ASN A 222 11.69 18.49 9.08
N THR A 223 12.98 18.71 8.86
CA THR A 223 13.50 19.43 7.70
C THR A 223 13.27 18.63 6.42
N LEU A 224 13.64 17.34 6.45
CA LEU A 224 13.51 16.46 5.29
C LEU A 224 12.06 16.22 4.89
N ALA A 225 11.13 16.13 5.85
CA ALA A 225 9.70 16.02 5.55
C ALA A 225 9.18 17.29 4.85
N ALA A 226 9.59 18.48 5.34
CA ALA A 226 9.23 19.73 4.69
C ALA A 226 9.85 19.87 3.29
N GLU A 227 11.07 19.40 3.07
CA GLU A 227 11.72 19.36 1.75
C GLU A 227 11.01 18.40 0.80
N TYR A 228 10.63 17.23 1.28
CA TYR A 228 9.87 16.25 0.48
C TYR A 228 8.49 16.80 0.09
N GLY A 229 7.81 17.51 1.00
CA GLY A 229 6.56 18.20 0.70
C GLY A 229 6.73 19.25 -0.41
N ARG A 230 7.75 20.13 -0.30
CA ARG A 230 8.06 21.10 -1.36
C ARG A 230 8.38 20.44 -2.70
N TRP A 231 9.06 19.29 -2.68
CA TRP A 231 9.30 18.54 -3.92
C TRP A 231 8.00 18.02 -4.54
N MET A 232 7.05 17.57 -3.71
CA MET A 232 5.70 17.20 -4.19
C MET A 232 4.96 18.41 -4.75
N ASP A 233 5.04 19.61 -4.11
CA ASP A 233 4.48 20.88 -4.64
C ASP A 233 5.04 21.20 -6.03
N ASP A 234 6.36 21.04 -6.21
CA ASP A 234 7.03 21.30 -7.50
C ASP A 234 6.57 20.33 -8.59
N LEU A 235 6.43 19.05 -8.26
CA LEU A 235 5.91 18.04 -9.19
C LEU A 235 4.46 18.32 -9.59
N GLN A 236 3.60 18.65 -8.62
CA GLN A 236 2.19 18.97 -8.88
C GLN A 236 2.03 20.25 -9.70
N ARG A 237 2.89 21.25 -9.49
CA ARG A 237 2.87 22.49 -10.29
C ARG A 237 3.16 22.21 -11.77
N VAL A 238 4.04 21.25 -12.07
CA VAL A 238 4.39 20.86 -13.45
C VAL A 238 3.34 19.92 -14.04
N ASP A 239 2.71 19.10 -13.23
CA ASP A 239 1.68 18.11 -13.62
C ASP A 239 0.48 18.22 -12.65
N PRO A 240 -0.43 19.19 -12.86
CA PRO A 240 -1.53 19.48 -11.93
C PRO A 240 -2.57 18.38 -11.78
N GLU A 241 -2.63 17.42 -12.71
CA GLU A 241 -3.52 16.26 -12.63
C GLU A 241 -2.95 15.10 -11.80
N GLY A 242 -1.67 15.19 -11.43
CA GLY A 242 -0.97 14.20 -10.64
C GLY A 242 -0.54 14.73 -9.27
N TYR A 243 0.13 13.87 -8.51
CA TYR A 243 0.81 14.23 -7.26
C TYR A 243 -0.09 14.88 -6.20
N VAL A 244 -1.33 14.41 -6.09
CA VAL A 244 -2.25 14.92 -5.06
C VAL A 244 -1.69 14.61 -3.68
N HIS A 245 -1.39 15.64 -2.90
CA HIS A 245 -0.75 15.48 -1.60
C HIS A 245 -1.15 16.57 -0.60
N GLU A 246 -0.87 16.31 0.68
CA GLU A 246 -0.91 17.30 1.76
C GLU A 246 0.30 17.12 2.67
N THR A 247 0.88 18.22 3.15
CA THR A 247 2.01 18.22 4.08
C THR A 247 1.65 18.97 5.35
N HIS A 248 1.66 18.26 6.47
CA HIS A 248 1.33 18.79 7.80
C HIS A 248 2.57 18.74 8.71
N ILE A 249 3.22 19.89 8.88
CA ILE A 249 4.30 20.06 9.85
C ILE A 249 3.72 20.74 11.08
N LEU A 250 3.65 20.03 12.20
CA LEU A 250 3.07 20.52 13.45
C LEU A 250 4.13 21.25 14.28
N PRO A 251 4.18 22.59 14.34
CA PRO A 251 5.32 23.35 14.88
C PRO A 251 5.66 22.99 16.33
N GLU A 252 4.63 22.69 17.14
CA GLU A 252 4.80 22.46 18.58
C GLU A 252 5.02 20.99 18.95
N CYS A 253 4.84 20.05 18.00
CA CYS A 253 5.00 18.61 18.25
C CYS A 253 6.45 18.15 18.02
N GLY A 254 6.91 17.24 18.87
CA GLY A 254 8.10 16.43 18.65
C GLY A 254 7.78 15.17 17.83
N HIS A 255 8.48 14.08 18.14
CA HIS A 255 8.25 12.80 17.45
C HIS A 255 6.83 12.27 17.62
N TRP A 256 6.19 12.54 18.76
CA TRP A 256 4.78 12.23 19.00
C TRP A 256 3.88 13.42 18.67
N MET A 257 2.92 13.21 17.76
CA MET A 257 2.04 14.26 17.23
C MET A 257 0.66 14.29 17.90
N ASN A 258 0.52 13.69 19.09
CA ASN A 258 -0.72 13.67 19.87
C ASN A 258 -1.94 13.17 19.09
N ARG A 259 -1.73 12.24 18.15
CA ARG A 259 -2.76 11.64 17.28
C ARG A 259 -3.41 12.62 16.29
N ALA A 260 -2.84 13.79 16.05
CA ALA A 260 -3.34 14.69 15.00
C ALA A 260 -3.32 14.04 13.61
N ASP A 261 -2.35 13.16 13.39
CA ASP A 261 -2.17 12.33 12.20
C ASP A 261 -3.32 11.33 11.93
N THR A 262 -4.25 11.13 12.89
CA THR A 262 -5.45 10.31 12.66
C THR A 262 -6.34 10.84 11.55
N ALA A 263 -6.26 12.14 11.24
CA ALA A 263 -6.95 12.77 10.12
C ALA A 263 -6.57 12.16 8.75
N ALA A 264 -5.39 11.55 8.65
CA ALA A 264 -4.94 10.86 7.44
C ALA A 264 -5.88 9.72 7.02
N VAL A 265 -6.51 9.02 7.97
CA VAL A 265 -7.39 7.88 7.68
C VAL A 265 -8.60 8.32 6.84
N SER A 266 -9.30 9.37 7.27
CA SER A 266 -10.44 9.93 6.54
C SER A 266 -10.03 10.58 5.22
N TRP A 267 -8.83 11.18 5.16
CA TRP A 267 -8.31 11.75 3.93
C TRP A 267 -7.99 10.67 2.89
N MET A 268 -7.27 9.60 3.28
CA MET A 268 -6.94 8.49 2.38
C MET A 268 -8.19 7.80 1.83
N SER A 269 -9.26 7.66 2.63
CA SER A 269 -10.49 6.99 2.22
C SER A 269 -11.21 7.64 1.04
N ARG A 270 -10.85 8.87 0.69
CA ARG A 270 -11.38 9.60 -0.49
C ARG A 270 -10.79 9.11 -1.81
N PHE A 271 -9.69 8.39 -1.77
CA PHE A 271 -8.97 7.94 -2.96
C PHE A 271 -9.35 6.51 -3.34
N ARG A 272 -9.33 6.28 -4.63
CA ARG A 272 -9.44 4.97 -5.25
C ARG A 272 -8.33 4.82 -6.28
N ARG A 273 -7.66 3.69 -6.27
CA ARG A 273 -6.64 3.38 -7.28
C ARG A 273 -7.29 3.32 -8.67
N ASN A 274 -6.67 3.97 -9.65
CA ASN A 274 -6.98 3.74 -11.05
C ASN A 274 -6.05 2.63 -11.59
N PRO A 275 -6.57 1.42 -11.90
CA PRO A 275 -5.72 0.34 -12.42
C PRO A 275 -5.25 0.56 -13.86
N TYR A 276 -5.81 1.54 -14.57
CA TYR A 276 -5.51 1.84 -15.97
C TYR A 276 -5.32 3.35 -16.18
N PRO A 277 -4.29 3.97 -15.56
CA PRO A 277 -4.08 5.39 -15.71
C PRO A 277 -3.56 5.71 -17.13
N ASP A 278 -4.02 6.80 -17.69
CA ASP A 278 -3.56 7.26 -19.01
C ASP A 278 -2.11 7.77 -19.00
N HIS A 279 -1.64 8.18 -17.82
CA HIS A 279 -0.28 8.69 -17.64
C HIS A 279 0.41 8.01 -16.46
N ILE A 280 1.55 7.37 -16.73
CA ILE A 280 2.38 6.70 -15.72
C ILE A 280 3.76 7.37 -15.72
N VAL A 281 4.23 7.72 -14.52
CA VAL A 281 5.60 8.17 -14.29
C VAL A 281 6.31 7.07 -13.48
N TRP A 282 7.42 6.57 -14.06
CA TRP A 282 8.22 5.52 -13.42
C TRP A 282 9.70 5.88 -13.47
N ARG A 283 10.34 5.85 -12.29
CA ARG A 283 11.79 6.01 -12.12
C ARG A 283 12.31 4.85 -11.27
N GLN A 284 13.35 4.18 -11.78
CA GLN A 284 14.15 3.19 -11.03
C GLN A 284 15.18 3.87 -10.13
#